data_0321fee41a804405fffaef810226ad90
#
_entry.id   0321fee41a804405fffaef810226ad90
#
_cell.length_a   1.000
_cell.length_b   1.000
_cell.length_c   1.000
_cell.angle_alpha   90.00
_cell.angle_beta   90.00
_cell.angle_gamma   90.00
#
_symmetry.space_group_name_H-M   'P 1'
#
loop_
_entity.id
_entity.type
_entity.pdbx_description
1 polymer ?
#
loop_
_entity_poly.entity_id
_entity_poly.type
_entity_poly.pdbx_seq_one_letter_code
_entity_poly.pdbx_strand_id
1 'polypeptide(L)'
;AGKTTTLMAISGLVDAAEGQILLDDMDITDCRPNSIVQMGVCHVPEGRHVFPELSVYENLVAGAIPCKKLPRAELQNRIEQQFELFPRLKERSSQMAGTMSGGEQQMLAISRGLMSNPKLLMLDEPSLGLAPIIVEEIFNMIEKVRKAGTTVLLIEQNASIALQISDYAY
;
A
#
# COMPACT_ATOMS: atom_id res chain seq x y z
N ALA A 1 14.17 9.57 12.79
CA ALA A 1 13.93 10.75 11.95
C ALA A 1 14.18 10.40 10.49
N GLY A 2 13.43 11.00 9.55
CA GLY A 2 13.68 10.86 8.10
C GLY A 2 12.99 9.69 7.39
N LYS A 3 12.41 8.74 8.08
CA LYS A 3 11.78 7.53 7.48
C LYS A 3 10.69 7.87 6.45
N THR A 4 9.67 8.60 6.86
CA THR A 4 8.58 9.08 5.99
C THR A 4 9.11 9.96 4.86
N THR A 5 10.08 10.85 5.14
CA THR A 5 10.71 11.71 4.14
C THR A 5 11.40 10.89 3.05
N THR A 6 12.06 9.78 3.41
CA THR A 6 12.68 8.86 2.45
C THR A 6 11.62 8.25 1.52
N LEU A 7 10.50 7.76 2.06
CA LEU A 7 9.40 7.24 1.22
C LEU A 7 8.79 8.33 0.33
N MET A 8 8.64 9.55 0.86
CA MET A 8 8.16 10.69 0.07
C MET A 8 9.12 11.06 -1.06
N ALA A 9 10.44 10.99 -0.84
CA ALA A 9 11.42 11.21 -1.90
C ALA A 9 11.34 10.11 -2.98
N ILE A 10 11.25 8.84 -2.59
CA ILE A 10 11.08 7.73 -3.55
C ILE A 10 9.77 7.88 -4.35
N SER A 11 8.72 8.42 -3.74
CA SER A 11 7.42 8.68 -4.41
C SER A 11 7.41 9.95 -5.27
N GLY A 12 8.48 10.75 -5.26
CA GLY A 12 8.55 12.05 -5.94
C GLY A 12 7.65 13.12 -5.32
N LEU A 13 7.23 12.94 -4.06
CA LEU A 13 6.44 13.92 -3.31
C LEU A 13 7.31 14.99 -2.63
N VAL A 14 8.59 14.69 -2.45
CA VAL A 14 9.63 15.59 -1.93
C VAL A 14 10.87 15.41 -2.79
N ASP A 15 11.49 16.52 -3.19
CA ASP A 15 12.70 16.48 -3.98
C ASP A 15 13.89 15.96 -3.14
N ALA A 16 14.72 15.10 -3.73
CA ALA A 16 15.98 14.69 -3.13
C ALA A 16 16.98 15.87 -3.17
N ALA A 17 17.59 16.18 -2.02
CA ALA A 17 18.56 17.28 -1.96
C ALA A 17 19.86 16.93 -2.69
N GLU A 18 20.29 15.67 -2.62
CA GLU A 18 21.50 15.12 -3.25
C GLU A 18 21.35 13.61 -3.45
N GLY A 19 22.17 13.04 -4.33
CA GLY A 19 22.19 11.60 -4.60
C GLY A 19 21.26 11.17 -5.71
N GLN A 20 21.00 9.86 -5.80
CA GLN A 20 20.17 9.25 -6.83
C GLN A 20 19.20 8.22 -6.21
N ILE A 21 18.02 8.12 -6.81
CA ILE A 21 17.03 7.08 -6.50
C ILE A 21 16.89 6.23 -7.75
N LEU A 22 17.25 4.95 -7.64
CA LEU A 22 17.16 4.00 -8.73
C LEU A 22 16.06 2.97 -8.50
N LEU A 23 15.22 2.74 -9.51
CA LEU A 23 14.22 1.68 -9.56
C LEU A 23 14.56 0.76 -10.75
N ASP A 24 14.93 -0.50 -10.50
CA ASP A 24 15.37 -1.44 -11.55
C ASP A 24 16.44 -0.80 -12.49
N ASP A 25 17.50 -0.21 -11.91
CA ASP A 25 18.57 0.53 -12.60
C ASP A 25 18.13 1.81 -13.36
N MET A 26 16.85 2.17 -13.29
CA MET A 26 16.33 3.40 -13.87
C MET A 26 16.38 4.53 -12.83
N ASP A 27 17.00 5.66 -13.20
CA ASP A 27 17.01 6.86 -12.36
C ASP A 27 15.62 7.51 -12.35
N ILE A 28 15.01 7.57 -11.16
CA ILE A 28 13.69 8.16 -10.92
C ILE A 28 13.75 9.42 -10.06
N THR A 29 14.94 9.94 -9.78
CA THR A 29 15.18 11.04 -8.83
C THR A 29 14.31 12.26 -9.13
N ASP A 30 14.24 12.68 -10.40
CA ASP A 30 13.48 13.84 -10.85
C ASP A 30 12.13 13.48 -11.49
N CYS A 31 11.67 12.24 -11.31
CA CYS A 31 10.41 11.79 -11.87
C CYS A 31 9.21 12.33 -11.12
N ARG A 32 8.16 12.72 -11.85
CA ARG A 32 6.89 13.14 -11.23
C ARG A 32 6.18 11.97 -10.55
N PRO A 33 5.45 12.18 -9.44
CA PRO A 33 4.76 11.13 -8.70
C PRO A 33 3.89 10.21 -9.57
N ASN A 34 3.14 10.78 -10.50
CA ASN A 34 2.29 10.00 -11.40
C ASN A 34 3.07 9.08 -12.35
N SER A 35 4.28 9.46 -12.75
CA SER A 35 5.18 8.62 -13.55
C SER A 35 5.72 7.46 -12.71
N ILE A 36 6.12 7.74 -11.48
CA ILE A 36 6.63 6.74 -10.52
C ILE A 36 5.55 5.68 -10.24
N VAL A 37 4.31 6.10 -10.02
CA VAL A 37 3.18 5.16 -9.86
C VAL A 37 2.96 4.30 -11.12
N GLN A 38 3.10 4.87 -12.33
CA GLN A 38 2.98 4.11 -13.58
C GLN A 38 4.14 3.12 -13.80
N MET A 39 5.29 3.33 -13.17
CA MET A 39 6.42 2.38 -13.17
C MET A 39 6.20 1.22 -12.19
N GLY A 40 5.12 1.26 -11.40
CA GLY A 40 4.72 0.19 -10.48
C GLY A 40 5.13 0.44 -9.03
N VAL A 41 5.38 1.67 -8.62
CA VAL A 41 5.60 2.03 -7.21
C VAL A 41 4.29 2.48 -6.59
N CYS A 42 3.93 1.89 -5.46
CA CYS A 42 2.78 2.31 -4.66
C CYS A 42 3.24 2.70 -3.26
N HIS A 43 2.83 3.86 -2.80
CA HIS A 43 3.08 4.35 -1.44
C HIS A 43 1.77 4.42 -0.66
N VAL A 44 1.70 3.70 0.45
CA VAL A 44 0.64 3.78 1.46
C VAL A 44 1.21 4.55 2.64
N PRO A 45 0.90 5.84 2.78
CA PRO A 45 1.45 6.68 3.84
C PRO A 45 0.81 6.37 5.18
N GLU A 46 1.44 6.84 6.25
CA GLU A 46 0.87 6.87 7.60
C GLU A 46 -0.49 7.60 7.60
N GLY A 47 -1.43 7.16 8.44
CA GLY A 47 -2.71 7.86 8.62
C GLY A 47 -3.88 7.31 7.78
N ARG A 48 -3.72 6.12 7.18
CA ARG A 48 -4.80 5.35 6.48
C ARG A 48 -5.27 5.97 5.16
N HIS A 49 -5.60 7.26 5.14
CA HIS A 49 -5.99 8.05 3.94
C HIS A 49 -7.01 7.38 3.01
N VAL A 50 -8.03 6.73 3.58
CA VAL A 50 -9.18 6.25 2.80
C VAL A 50 -10.02 7.43 2.28
N PHE A 51 -10.81 7.20 1.25
CA PHE A 51 -11.85 8.15 0.82
C PHE A 51 -13.11 7.90 1.66
N PRO A 52 -13.39 8.71 2.70
CA PRO A 52 -14.40 8.40 3.70
C PRO A 52 -15.82 8.40 3.14
N GLU A 53 -16.08 9.20 2.11
CA GLU A 53 -17.37 9.34 1.43
C GLU A 53 -17.62 8.24 0.37
N LEU A 54 -16.62 7.41 0.10
CA LEU A 54 -16.73 6.28 -0.81
C LEU A 54 -16.90 4.98 -0.01
N SER A 55 -17.66 4.04 -0.58
CA SER A 55 -17.76 2.68 -0.06
C SER A 55 -16.39 1.95 -0.14
N VAL A 56 -16.29 0.82 0.55
CA VAL A 56 -15.12 -0.08 0.43
C VAL A 56 -14.87 -0.44 -1.04
N TYR A 57 -15.92 -0.86 -1.75
CA TYR A 57 -15.81 -1.22 -3.17
C TYR A 57 -15.29 -0.06 -4.02
N GLU A 58 -15.85 1.14 -3.86
CA GLU A 58 -15.44 2.33 -4.62
C GLU A 58 -14.01 2.77 -4.29
N ASN A 59 -13.57 2.64 -3.02
CA ASN A 59 -12.17 2.84 -2.65
C ASN A 59 -11.23 1.89 -3.41
N LEU A 60 -11.58 0.61 -3.52
CA LEU A 60 -10.80 -0.36 -4.28
C LEU A 60 -10.77 0.01 -5.78
N VAL A 61 -11.92 0.35 -6.37
CA VAL A 61 -11.98 0.79 -7.76
C VAL A 61 -11.09 2.01 -8.00
N ALA A 62 -11.10 2.99 -7.08
CA ALA A 62 -10.23 4.16 -7.15
C ALA A 62 -8.74 3.80 -7.16
N GLY A 63 -8.33 2.74 -6.45
CA GLY A 63 -6.95 2.23 -6.46
C GLY A 63 -6.47 1.70 -7.80
N ALA A 64 -7.40 1.33 -8.69
CA ALA A 64 -7.08 0.85 -10.03
C ALA A 64 -6.93 1.97 -11.09
N ILE A 65 -7.22 3.24 -10.76
CA ILE A 65 -7.15 4.37 -11.69
C ILE A 65 -5.79 4.49 -12.39
N PRO A 66 -4.64 4.27 -11.73
CA PRO A 66 -3.33 4.30 -12.39
C PRO A 66 -3.18 3.28 -13.52
N CYS A 67 -3.97 2.19 -13.49
CA CYS A 67 -3.94 1.13 -14.50
C CYS A 67 -4.72 1.56 -15.73
N LYS A 68 -4.03 2.19 -16.69
CA LYS A 68 -4.67 2.62 -17.95
C LYS A 68 -5.35 1.45 -18.67
N LYS A 69 -6.64 1.60 -19.01
CA LYS A 69 -7.43 0.62 -19.80
C LYS A 69 -7.55 -0.77 -19.16
N LEU A 70 -7.72 -0.83 -17.84
CA LEU A 70 -7.95 -2.12 -17.16
C LEU A 70 -9.32 -2.69 -17.59
N PRO A 71 -9.38 -3.91 -18.18
CA PRO A 71 -10.64 -4.56 -18.52
C PRO A 71 -11.50 -4.80 -17.28
N ARG A 72 -12.83 -4.69 -17.43
CA ARG A 72 -13.77 -4.89 -16.31
C ARG A 72 -13.59 -6.24 -15.61
N ALA A 73 -13.34 -7.29 -16.35
CA ALA A 73 -13.10 -8.62 -15.80
C ALA A 73 -11.83 -8.65 -14.92
N GLU A 74 -10.76 -8.00 -15.37
CA GLU A 74 -9.52 -7.91 -14.61
C GLU A 74 -9.68 -7.05 -13.35
N LEU A 75 -10.42 -5.93 -13.43
CA LEU A 75 -10.77 -5.11 -12.27
C LEU A 75 -11.51 -5.94 -11.22
N GLN A 76 -12.52 -6.71 -11.65
CA GLN A 76 -13.27 -7.57 -10.74
C GLN A 76 -12.41 -8.65 -10.11
N ASN A 77 -11.53 -9.28 -10.89
CA ASN A 77 -10.57 -10.26 -10.38
C ASN A 77 -9.65 -9.67 -9.30
N ARG A 78 -9.10 -8.47 -9.52
CA ARG A 78 -8.27 -7.79 -8.51
C ARG A 78 -9.05 -7.45 -7.24
N ILE A 79 -10.31 -7.04 -7.36
CA ILE A 79 -11.17 -6.78 -6.19
C ILE A 79 -11.39 -8.08 -5.40
N GLU A 80 -11.69 -9.20 -6.06
CA GLU A 80 -11.84 -10.48 -5.36
C GLU A 80 -10.53 -10.92 -4.66
N GLN A 81 -9.37 -10.70 -5.27
CA GLN A 81 -8.09 -10.94 -4.63
C GLN A 81 -7.91 -10.12 -3.34
N GLN A 82 -8.36 -8.84 -3.32
CA GLN A 82 -8.32 -8.04 -2.10
C GLN A 82 -9.29 -8.59 -1.03
N PHE A 83 -10.44 -9.08 -1.45
CA PHE A 83 -11.39 -9.70 -0.55
C PHE A 83 -10.92 -11.05 0.01
N GLU A 84 -10.10 -11.79 -0.73
CA GLU A 84 -9.42 -13.00 -0.24
C GLU A 84 -8.32 -12.67 0.79
N LEU A 85 -7.60 -11.55 0.59
CA LEU A 85 -6.61 -11.07 1.56
C LEU A 85 -7.28 -10.59 2.85
N PHE A 86 -8.40 -9.87 2.72
CA PHE A 86 -9.14 -9.30 3.84
C PHE A 86 -10.65 -9.59 3.71
N PRO A 87 -11.13 -10.75 4.18
CA PRO A 87 -12.54 -11.13 4.08
C PRO A 87 -13.51 -10.12 4.71
N ARG A 88 -13.09 -9.40 5.76
CA ARG A 88 -13.88 -8.33 6.39
C ARG A 88 -14.22 -7.19 5.43
N LEU A 89 -13.38 -6.88 4.45
CA LEU A 89 -13.67 -5.88 3.44
C LEU A 89 -14.78 -6.35 2.48
N LYS A 90 -14.85 -7.66 2.20
CA LYS A 90 -15.92 -8.26 1.39
C LYS A 90 -17.27 -8.12 2.07
N GLU A 91 -17.34 -8.48 3.36
CA GLU A 91 -18.56 -8.39 4.17
C GLU A 91 -19.11 -6.96 4.25
N ARG A 92 -18.24 -5.97 4.13
CA ARG A 92 -18.53 -4.54 4.24
C ARG A 92 -18.39 -3.77 2.92
N SER A 93 -18.44 -4.48 1.78
CA SER A 93 -18.11 -3.92 0.47
C SER A 93 -18.91 -2.66 0.09
N SER A 94 -20.17 -2.55 0.54
CA SER A 94 -21.06 -1.41 0.35
C SER A 94 -21.01 -0.38 1.49
N GLN A 95 -20.27 -0.64 2.58
CA GLN A 95 -20.17 0.28 3.72
C GLN A 95 -19.27 1.47 3.36
N MET A 96 -19.66 2.67 3.82
CA MET A 96 -18.84 3.89 3.68
C MET A 96 -17.56 3.76 4.51
N ALA A 97 -16.41 4.01 3.88
CA ALA A 97 -15.11 3.82 4.51
C ALA A 97 -14.90 4.68 5.76
N GLY A 98 -15.49 5.87 5.81
CA GLY A 98 -15.44 6.74 6.99
C GLY A 98 -16.09 6.17 8.24
N THR A 99 -16.99 5.18 8.10
CA THR A 99 -17.71 4.55 9.23
C THR A 99 -17.03 3.27 9.74
N MET A 100 -15.92 2.86 9.13
CA MET A 100 -15.18 1.66 9.50
C MET A 100 -14.26 1.90 10.70
N SER A 101 -13.91 0.82 11.40
CA SER A 101 -12.87 0.88 12.44
C SER A 101 -11.51 1.25 11.84
N GLY A 102 -10.62 1.78 12.68
CA GLY A 102 -9.29 2.18 12.23
C GLY A 102 -8.46 1.05 11.61
N GLY A 103 -8.60 -0.17 12.11
CA GLY A 103 -7.94 -1.34 11.52
C GLY A 103 -8.51 -1.71 10.15
N GLU A 104 -9.83 -1.68 9.98
CA GLU A 104 -10.48 -1.93 8.69
C GLU A 104 -10.13 -0.85 7.66
N GLN A 105 -10.03 0.43 8.09
CA GLN A 105 -9.55 1.51 7.22
C GLN A 105 -8.10 1.29 6.77
N GLN A 106 -7.23 0.77 7.66
CA GLN A 106 -5.85 0.44 7.31
C GLN A 106 -5.79 -0.70 6.29
N MET A 107 -6.56 -1.77 6.50
CA MET A 107 -6.70 -2.86 5.53
C MET A 107 -7.18 -2.35 4.17
N LEU A 108 -8.17 -1.46 4.17
CA LEU A 108 -8.69 -0.85 2.95
C LEU A 108 -7.66 0.03 2.25
N ALA A 109 -6.88 0.84 2.98
CA ALA A 109 -5.84 1.68 2.41
C ALA A 109 -4.75 0.85 1.71
N ILE A 110 -4.31 -0.25 2.34
CA ILE A 110 -3.33 -1.17 1.76
C ILE A 110 -3.93 -1.88 0.53
N SER A 111 -5.14 -2.42 0.65
CA SER A 111 -5.84 -3.08 -0.46
C SER A 111 -6.02 -2.15 -1.65
N ARG A 112 -6.39 -0.90 -1.41
CA ARG A 112 -6.48 0.12 -2.46
C ARG A 112 -5.13 0.33 -3.17
N GLY A 113 -4.03 0.35 -2.43
CA GLY A 113 -2.69 0.42 -3.02
C GLY A 113 -2.38 -0.78 -3.91
N LEU A 114 -2.73 -1.99 -3.46
CA LEU A 114 -2.53 -3.23 -4.21
C LEU A 114 -3.36 -3.33 -5.49
N MET A 115 -4.46 -2.59 -5.61
CA MET A 115 -5.28 -2.54 -6.83
C MET A 115 -4.49 -2.06 -8.06
N SER A 116 -3.42 -1.28 -7.87
CA SER A 116 -2.52 -0.86 -8.96
C SER A 116 -1.61 -1.99 -9.46
N ASN A 117 -1.58 -3.14 -8.79
CA ASN A 117 -0.66 -4.27 -9.02
C ASN A 117 0.81 -3.81 -9.01
N PRO A 118 1.29 -3.26 -7.90
CA PRO A 118 2.60 -2.64 -7.83
C PRO A 118 3.73 -3.68 -7.87
N LYS A 119 4.88 -3.29 -8.43
CA LYS A 119 6.16 -4.02 -8.28
C LYS A 119 6.79 -3.76 -6.91
N LEU A 120 6.67 -2.50 -6.44
CA LEU A 120 7.14 -2.04 -5.14
C LEU A 120 6.00 -1.43 -4.35
N LEU A 121 5.66 -2.06 -3.23
CA LEU A 121 4.71 -1.54 -2.23
C LEU A 121 5.49 -0.93 -1.08
N MET A 122 5.31 0.36 -0.85
CA MET A 122 5.91 1.07 0.27
C MET A 122 4.86 1.33 1.34
N LEU A 123 5.14 0.89 2.58
CA LEU A 123 4.24 1.00 3.73
C LEU A 123 4.90 1.83 4.83
N ASP A 124 4.24 2.91 5.23
CA ASP A 124 4.72 3.79 6.30
C ASP A 124 3.93 3.54 7.58
N GLU A 125 4.57 2.88 8.55
CA GLU A 125 4.05 2.54 9.87
C GLU A 125 2.63 1.91 9.83
N PRO A 126 2.41 0.84 9.04
CA PRO A 126 1.07 0.29 8.84
C PRO A 126 0.43 -0.28 10.10
N SER A 127 1.19 -0.55 11.16
CA SER A 127 0.68 -1.09 12.43
C SER A 127 0.33 -0.03 13.48
N LEU A 128 0.66 1.25 13.22
CA LEU A 128 0.57 2.32 14.21
C LEU A 128 -0.84 2.51 14.76
N GLY A 129 -0.97 2.43 16.10
CA GLY A 129 -2.23 2.66 16.80
C GLY A 129 -3.32 1.60 16.56
N LEU A 130 -2.93 0.38 16.15
CA LEU A 130 -3.85 -0.73 15.91
C LEU A 130 -3.81 -1.76 17.04
N ALA A 131 -4.91 -2.48 17.20
CA ALA A 131 -4.99 -3.60 18.13
C ALA A 131 -4.08 -4.76 17.67
N PRO A 132 -3.46 -5.54 18.60
CA PRO A 132 -2.51 -6.59 18.25
C PRO A 132 -3.03 -7.59 17.20
N ILE A 133 -4.29 -7.99 17.28
CA ILE A 133 -4.88 -8.93 16.33
C ILE A 133 -4.93 -8.36 14.90
N ILE A 134 -5.14 -7.06 14.75
CA ILE A 134 -5.15 -6.39 13.44
C ILE A 134 -3.72 -6.25 12.89
N VAL A 135 -2.77 -6.00 13.79
CA VAL A 135 -1.34 -5.98 13.44
C VAL A 135 -0.93 -7.32 12.83
N GLU A 136 -1.28 -8.44 13.48
CA GLU A 136 -1.01 -9.78 12.97
C GLU A 136 -1.65 -10.01 11.58
N GLU A 137 -2.91 -9.60 11.39
CA GLU A 137 -3.59 -9.73 10.08
C GLU A 137 -2.86 -8.94 8.99
N ILE A 138 -2.40 -7.71 9.28
CA ILE A 138 -1.65 -6.87 8.34
C ILE A 138 -0.30 -7.51 8.00
N PHE A 139 0.47 -7.98 8.98
CA PHE A 139 1.77 -8.59 8.73
C PHE A 139 1.65 -9.91 7.96
N ASN A 140 0.65 -10.73 8.27
CA ASN A 140 0.32 -11.93 7.49
C ASN A 140 -0.02 -11.60 6.03
N MET A 141 -0.72 -10.50 5.78
CA MET A 141 -0.99 -10.01 4.43
C MET A 141 0.30 -9.56 3.73
N ILE A 142 1.14 -8.76 4.40
CA ILE A 142 2.44 -8.32 3.85
C ILE A 142 3.26 -9.54 3.40
N GLU A 143 3.31 -10.57 4.22
CA GLU A 143 4.01 -11.81 3.88
C GLU A 143 3.42 -12.52 2.65
N LYS A 144 2.09 -12.57 2.54
CA LYS A 144 1.41 -13.14 1.36
C LYS A 144 1.73 -12.34 0.10
N VAL A 145 1.68 -11.02 0.16
CA VAL A 145 1.97 -10.10 -0.95
C VAL A 145 3.43 -10.27 -1.40
N ARG A 146 4.38 -10.34 -0.45
CA ARG A 146 5.79 -10.61 -0.71
C ARG A 146 5.99 -11.98 -1.39
N LYS A 147 5.37 -13.03 -0.88
CA LYS A 147 5.42 -14.39 -1.47
C LYS A 147 4.82 -14.45 -2.87
N ALA A 148 3.88 -13.57 -3.19
CA ALA A 148 3.31 -13.43 -4.53
C ALA A 148 4.22 -12.67 -5.51
N GLY A 149 5.39 -12.17 -5.06
CA GLY A 149 6.41 -11.53 -5.90
C GLY A 149 6.44 -10.01 -5.87
N THR A 150 5.61 -9.36 -5.04
CA THR A 150 5.70 -7.91 -4.84
C THR A 150 6.83 -7.58 -3.88
N THR A 151 7.73 -6.70 -4.26
CA THR A 151 8.74 -6.14 -3.33
C THR A 151 8.05 -5.22 -2.33
N VAL A 152 8.36 -5.38 -1.04
CA VAL A 152 7.79 -4.53 0.01
C VAL A 152 8.91 -3.74 0.71
N LEU A 153 8.77 -2.42 0.73
CA LEU A 153 9.58 -1.53 1.56
C LEU A 153 8.73 -1.10 2.77
N LEU A 154 9.09 -1.63 3.93
CA LEU A 154 8.34 -1.43 5.16
C LEU A 154 9.08 -0.48 6.11
N ILE A 155 8.41 0.56 6.55
CA ILE A 155 8.84 1.37 7.69
C ILE A 155 7.98 1.02 8.90
N GLU A 156 8.63 0.65 9.99
CA GLU A 156 7.98 0.28 11.24
C GLU A 156 8.76 0.75 12.46
N GLN A 157 8.02 1.05 13.53
CA GLN A 157 8.61 1.32 14.85
C GLN A 157 8.83 0.02 15.63
N ASN A 158 7.95 -0.97 15.45
CA ASN A 158 8.09 -2.27 16.08
C ASN A 158 9.08 -3.14 15.30
N ALA A 159 10.38 -2.92 15.58
CA ALA A 159 11.47 -3.64 14.92
C ALA A 159 11.36 -5.17 15.09
N SER A 160 10.83 -5.65 16.23
CA SER A 160 10.72 -7.10 16.48
C SER A 160 9.82 -7.80 15.45
N ILE A 161 8.66 -7.22 15.14
CA ILE A 161 7.74 -7.79 14.14
C ILE A 161 8.29 -7.58 12.73
N ALA A 162 8.80 -6.38 12.43
CA ALA A 162 9.33 -6.08 11.11
C ALA A 162 10.48 -7.02 10.70
N LEU A 163 11.42 -7.28 11.62
CA LEU A 163 12.57 -8.16 11.38
C LEU A 163 12.19 -9.63 11.15
N GLN A 164 11.05 -10.11 11.70
CA GLN A 164 10.58 -11.47 11.48
C GLN A 164 10.19 -11.77 10.03
N ILE A 165 9.75 -10.75 9.30
CA ILE A 165 9.28 -10.90 7.92
C ILE A 165 10.21 -10.28 6.88
N SER A 166 11.26 -9.57 7.32
CA SER A 166 12.20 -8.89 6.43
C SER A 166 13.29 -9.81 5.92
N ASP A 167 13.64 -9.71 4.65
CA ASP A 167 14.84 -10.34 4.07
C ASP A 167 16.08 -9.48 4.38
N TYR A 168 15.92 -8.15 4.43
CA TYR A 168 16.97 -7.17 4.72
C TYR A 168 16.43 -6.07 5.64
N ALA A 169 17.28 -5.49 6.48
CA ALA A 169 16.97 -4.35 7.34
C ALA A 169 18.10 -3.32 7.32
N TYR A 170 17.74 -2.06 7.38
CA TYR A 170 18.66 -0.92 7.34
C TYR A 170 18.43 0.04 8.51
#